data_4ba5d510c4cc324fb011b43d82507480
#
_entry.id   4ba5d510c4cc324fb011b43d82507480
#
_cell.length_a   1.000
_cell.length_b   1.000
_cell.length_c   1.000
_cell.angle_alpha   90.00
_cell.angle_beta   90.00
_cell.angle_gamma   90.00
#
_symmetry.space_group_name_H-M   'P 1'
#
loop_
_entity.id
_entity.type
_entity.pdbx_description
1 polymer ?
#
loop_
_entity_poly.entity_id
_entity_poly.type
_entity_poly.pdbx_seq_one_letter_code
_entity_poly.pdbx_strand_id
1 'polypeptide(L)'
;MAHMMKHTRASCGHMFAHYDRQAEHIGNENVDRERTYLNYNLATHQQMEQGEFVRKRCSEVHCQNRKDVNVMVSWVVTAPKDLPETEYKQFFQASYDFLKKRYGMENVVSAWVHMDEKQPHMHFAFVPVVRTFKQDRKNPDVSTEWLKVSAKECVNRSDLQSFHGSLQRYLERELGHEVSVLNDATKEGNRSIEELKRQSATERLREATAEASKIVSEAQNDVKVLNRHKTALEGQIEGLRRDVLTAGQVKNVPHSKALVGDKQVVATEDFEALCKTAATAEAMLREIEPARAVNMQADTILKNAQLKAEGIIEQARRKANTMEEHLESVKYRKKLMHVENVINSDPKLIDAYKTAEKRLAEQKPTRSLSRGMEPPTR
;
A
#
# COMPACT_ATOMS: atom_id res chain seq x y z
N MET A 1 13.03 11.20 -1.34
CA MET A 1 12.35 11.76 -2.58
C MET A 1 11.68 13.07 -2.22
N ALA A 2 11.63 14.06 -3.12
CA ALA A 2 10.93 15.32 -2.86
C ALA A 2 9.81 15.55 -3.90
N HIS A 3 8.68 16.10 -3.42
CA HIS A 3 7.48 16.35 -4.22
C HIS A 3 6.89 17.72 -3.87
N MET A 4 6.33 18.44 -4.86
CA MET A 4 5.82 19.80 -4.69
C MET A 4 4.33 19.90 -5.05
N MET A 5 3.60 20.67 -4.26
CA MET A 5 2.20 21.01 -4.47
C MET A 5 1.97 22.53 -4.37
N LYS A 6 0.97 23.01 -5.12
CA LYS A 6 0.55 24.43 -5.11
C LYS A 6 -0.86 24.52 -4.53
N HIS A 7 -1.09 25.51 -3.67
CA HIS A 7 -2.32 25.62 -2.89
C HIS A 7 -2.96 27.00 -3.10
N THR A 8 -4.26 27.00 -3.42
CA THR A 8 -5.09 28.19 -3.41
C THR A 8 -5.49 28.56 -1.99
N ARG A 9 -6.05 29.78 -1.77
CA ARG A 9 -6.58 30.18 -0.45
C ARG A 9 -7.55 29.17 0.13
N ALA A 10 -8.43 28.59 -0.70
CA ALA A 10 -9.43 27.64 -0.24
C ALA A 10 -8.85 26.27 0.19
N SER A 11 -7.70 25.86 -0.36
CA SER A 11 -7.09 24.57 -0.04
C SER A 11 -6.08 24.63 1.12
N CYS A 12 -5.66 25.82 1.56
CA CYS A 12 -4.66 25.96 2.61
C CYS A 12 -5.11 25.39 3.95
N GLY A 13 -6.36 25.68 4.40
CA GLY A 13 -6.85 25.24 5.70
C GLY A 13 -6.83 23.72 5.89
N HIS A 14 -7.19 22.95 4.85
CA HIS A 14 -7.10 21.49 4.89
C HIS A 14 -5.65 21.00 5.06
N MET A 15 -4.69 21.67 4.41
CA MET A 15 -3.28 21.32 4.52
C MET A 15 -2.70 21.67 5.90
N PHE A 16 -3.11 22.77 6.50
CA PHE A 16 -2.66 23.14 7.85
C PHE A 16 -3.10 22.10 8.88
N ALA A 17 -4.39 21.69 8.83
CA ALA A 17 -4.92 20.64 9.70
C ALA A 17 -4.19 19.29 9.51
N HIS A 18 -3.70 19.00 8.29
CA HIS A 18 -2.87 17.84 8.02
C HIS A 18 -1.46 17.99 8.61
N TYR A 19 -0.85 19.19 8.52
CA TYR A 19 0.53 19.41 8.99
C TYR A 19 0.66 19.31 10.49
N ASP A 20 -0.23 19.95 11.23
CA ASP A 20 -0.18 20.01 12.71
C ASP A 20 -1.04 18.92 13.39
N ARG A 21 -1.65 18.02 12.60
CA ARG A 21 -2.47 16.91 13.11
C ARG A 21 -3.67 17.33 13.97
N GLN A 22 -4.21 18.53 13.78
CA GLN A 22 -5.36 19.03 14.55
C GLN A 22 -6.69 18.34 14.22
N ALA A 23 -6.80 17.63 13.10
CA ALA A 23 -8.02 16.93 12.72
C ALA A 23 -8.25 15.69 13.61
N GLU A 24 -9.42 15.59 14.26
CA GLU A 24 -9.83 14.40 15.04
C GLU A 24 -9.87 13.12 14.21
N HIS A 25 -10.25 13.22 12.93
CA HIS A 25 -10.23 12.11 11.98
C HIS A 25 -9.24 12.37 10.85
N ILE A 26 -8.06 11.79 10.99
CA ILE A 26 -7.07 11.74 9.92
C ILE A 26 -7.52 10.61 8.99
N GLY A 27 -8.02 10.94 7.80
CA GLY A 27 -8.45 9.97 6.78
C GLY A 27 -7.31 9.17 6.12
N ASN A 28 -6.12 9.16 6.74
CA ASN A 28 -4.97 8.41 6.29
C ASN A 28 -4.71 7.23 7.25
N GLU A 29 -5.04 6.03 6.79
CA GLU A 29 -4.83 4.77 7.55
C GLU A 29 -3.35 4.48 7.89
N ASN A 30 -2.41 5.21 7.28
CA ASN A 30 -0.98 5.02 7.52
C ASN A 30 -0.44 5.86 8.68
N VAL A 31 -1.27 6.66 9.34
CA VAL A 31 -0.88 7.48 10.49
C VAL A 31 -1.01 6.68 11.78
N ASP A 32 0.09 6.53 12.48
CA ASP A 32 0.16 5.95 13.83
C ASP A 32 -0.02 7.06 14.88
N ARG A 33 -1.20 7.16 15.45
CA ARG A 33 -1.54 8.19 16.43
C ARG A 33 -0.72 8.10 17.72
N GLU A 34 -0.27 6.91 18.08
CA GLU A 34 0.57 6.71 19.27
C GLU A 34 1.96 7.34 19.10
N ARG A 35 2.37 7.60 17.84
CA ARG A 35 3.65 8.24 17.49
C ARG A 35 3.53 9.71 17.13
N THR A 36 2.32 10.30 17.11
CA THR A 36 2.11 11.71 16.71
C THR A 36 2.88 12.70 17.59
N TYR A 37 3.14 12.36 18.84
CA TYR A 37 3.96 13.20 19.75
C TYR A 37 5.43 13.33 19.30
N LEU A 38 5.89 12.49 18.38
CA LEU A 38 7.23 12.58 17.79
C LEU A 38 7.32 13.60 16.66
N ASN A 39 6.19 14.11 16.17
CA ASN A 39 6.15 15.12 15.13
C ASN A 39 6.65 16.47 15.67
N TYR A 40 7.34 17.22 14.84
CA TYR A 40 7.87 18.53 15.24
C TYR A 40 7.93 19.50 14.07
N ASN A 41 7.92 20.81 14.39
CA ASN A 41 8.04 21.89 13.42
C ASN A 41 9.43 22.53 13.47
N LEU A 42 10.16 22.53 12.37
CA LEU A 42 11.49 23.15 12.24
C LEU A 42 11.43 24.67 12.05
N ALA A 43 10.28 25.22 11.63
CA ALA A 43 10.08 26.66 11.47
C ALA A 43 9.76 27.35 12.81
N THR A 44 10.59 27.15 13.82
CA THR A 44 10.39 27.66 15.20
C THR A 44 10.36 29.18 15.31
N HIS A 45 10.91 29.88 14.33
CA HIS A 45 10.87 31.37 14.24
C HIS A 45 9.47 31.87 13.88
N GLN A 46 8.61 31.03 13.31
CA GLN A 46 7.23 31.38 12.93
C GLN A 46 6.29 31.09 14.10
N GLN A 47 5.85 32.15 14.79
CA GLN A 47 4.98 32.07 15.96
C GLN A 47 3.51 32.34 15.64
N MET A 48 3.22 32.83 14.42
CA MET A 48 1.87 33.14 13.98
C MET A 48 1.15 31.86 13.50
N GLU A 49 -0.16 31.81 13.65
CA GLU A 49 -0.99 30.74 13.09
C GLU A 49 -0.79 30.69 11.56
N GLN A 50 -0.69 29.49 10.98
CA GLN A 50 -0.29 29.26 9.59
C GLN A 50 -1.16 30.04 8.58
N GLY A 51 -2.49 30.00 8.74
CA GLY A 51 -3.41 30.69 7.85
C GLY A 51 -3.37 32.22 8.03
N GLU A 52 -3.16 32.69 9.25
CA GLU A 52 -2.97 34.10 9.54
C GLU A 52 -1.68 34.64 8.89
N PHE A 53 -0.59 33.89 9.01
CA PHE A 53 0.67 34.25 8.36
C PHE A 53 0.52 34.35 6.83
N VAL A 54 -0.12 33.37 6.18
CA VAL A 54 -0.34 33.42 4.72
C VAL A 54 -1.16 34.66 4.33
N ARG A 55 -2.22 35.01 5.09
CA ARG A 55 -3.00 36.23 4.84
C ARG A 55 -2.15 37.49 5.00
N LYS A 56 -1.39 37.58 6.09
CA LYS A 56 -0.51 38.71 6.36
C LYS A 56 0.55 38.87 5.26
N ARG A 57 1.27 37.77 4.91
CA ARG A 57 2.32 37.82 3.90
C ARG A 57 1.80 38.23 2.53
N CYS A 58 0.61 37.72 2.15
CA CYS A 58 -0.07 38.13 0.92
C CYS A 58 -0.53 39.59 0.92
N SER A 59 -0.76 40.20 2.08
CA SER A 59 -1.10 41.65 2.20
C SER A 59 0.11 42.58 2.13
N GLU A 60 1.30 42.08 2.49
CA GLU A 60 2.56 42.83 2.47
C GLU A 60 3.15 42.97 1.07
N VAL A 61 2.72 42.12 0.11
CA VAL A 61 3.22 42.11 -1.27
C VAL A 61 2.08 42.14 -2.28
N HIS A 62 2.38 42.40 -3.54
CA HIS A 62 1.35 42.39 -4.56
C HIS A 62 0.79 40.96 -4.75
N CYS A 63 -0.43 40.71 -4.33
CA CYS A 63 -1.12 39.44 -4.47
C CYS A 63 -2.50 39.62 -5.13
N GLN A 64 -2.71 38.96 -6.26
CA GLN A 64 -4.00 39.03 -6.96
C GLN A 64 -5.11 38.38 -6.11
N ASN A 65 -6.29 39.04 -6.06
CA ASN A 65 -7.43 38.57 -5.27
C ASN A 65 -8.39 37.71 -6.10
N ARG A 66 -7.85 36.74 -6.87
CA ARG A 66 -8.67 35.75 -7.60
C ARG A 66 -8.66 34.41 -6.85
N LYS A 67 -9.72 33.62 -7.01
CA LYS A 67 -9.87 32.31 -6.33
C LYS A 67 -8.83 31.28 -6.78
N ASP A 68 -8.34 31.39 -8.03
CA ASP A 68 -7.37 30.48 -8.65
C ASP A 68 -5.90 30.78 -8.34
N VAL A 69 -5.63 31.85 -7.61
CA VAL A 69 -4.25 32.22 -7.24
C VAL A 69 -3.70 31.26 -6.19
N ASN A 70 -2.59 30.62 -6.53
CA ASN A 70 -1.85 29.80 -5.57
C ASN A 70 -1.02 30.72 -4.65
N VAL A 71 -1.44 30.78 -3.39
CA VAL A 71 -0.85 31.63 -2.35
C VAL A 71 0.15 30.91 -1.49
N MET A 72 0.20 29.59 -1.56
CA MET A 72 1.14 28.76 -0.84
C MET A 72 1.67 27.66 -1.76
N VAL A 73 2.91 27.29 -1.55
CA VAL A 73 3.56 26.10 -2.13
C VAL A 73 4.08 25.25 -0.99
N SER A 74 3.96 23.94 -1.12
CA SER A 74 4.56 23.00 -0.17
C SER A 74 5.48 22.01 -0.88
N TRP A 75 6.62 21.71 -0.24
CA TRP A 75 7.48 20.59 -0.57
C TRP A 75 7.29 19.49 0.45
N VAL A 76 7.15 18.26 0.00
CA VAL A 76 7.26 17.08 0.83
C VAL A 76 8.63 16.45 0.58
N VAL A 77 9.47 16.41 1.61
CA VAL A 77 10.80 15.80 1.54
C VAL A 77 10.78 14.54 2.39
N THR A 78 10.85 13.38 1.75
CA THR A 78 10.81 12.06 2.41
C THR A 78 12.23 11.57 2.67
N ALA A 79 12.48 11.07 3.88
CA ALA A 79 13.76 10.44 4.22
C ALA A 79 14.00 9.20 3.34
N PRO A 80 15.22 8.98 2.83
CA PRO A 80 15.60 7.76 2.15
C PRO A 80 15.38 6.53 3.04
N LYS A 81 15.06 5.38 2.45
CA LYS A 81 14.83 4.13 3.21
C LYS A 81 16.11 3.56 3.83
N ASP A 82 17.22 3.86 3.22
CA ASP A 82 18.59 3.46 3.60
C ASP A 82 19.24 4.40 4.61
N LEU A 83 18.59 5.54 4.92
CA LEU A 83 19.08 6.49 5.93
C LEU A 83 18.81 5.96 7.35
N PRO A 84 19.84 5.87 8.24
CA PRO A 84 19.65 5.50 9.63
C PRO A 84 18.72 6.43 10.38
N GLU A 85 17.89 5.92 11.29
CA GLU A 85 16.95 6.73 12.09
C GLU A 85 17.68 7.78 12.93
N THR A 86 18.89 7.51 13.38
CA THR A 86 19.74 8.43 14.13
C THR A 86 20.09 9.71 13.37
N GLU A 87 20.01 9.65 12.03
CA GLU A 87 20.35 10.78 11.15
C GLU A 87 19.12 11.56 10.67
N TYR A 88 17.89 11.09 10.93
CA TYR A 88 16.66 11.76 10.47
C TYR A 88 16.60 13.22 10.91
N LYS A 89 16.97 13.50 12.13
CA LYS A 89 16.94 14.89 12.65
C LYS A 89 17.89 15.82 11.89
N GLN A 90 19.09 15.35 11.57
CA GLN A 90 20.08 16.11 10.81
C GLN A 90 19.64 16.25 9.34
N PHE A 91 19.13 15.19 8.74
CA PHE A 91 18.59 15.19 7.38
C PHE A 91 17.45 16.20 7.20
N PHE A 92 16.46 16.21 8.09
CA PHE A 92 15.35 17.14 8.01
C PHE A 92 15.77 18.58 8.32
N GLN A 93 16.70 18.79 9.26
CA GLN A 93 17.26 20.10 9.51
C GLN A 93 17.98 20.65 8.28
N ALA A 94 18.84 19.86 7.66
CA ALA A 94 19.56 20.24 6.44
C ALA A 94 18.59 20.49 5.26
N SER A 95 17.56 19.66 5.10
CA SER A 95 16.50 19.87 4.11
C SER A 95 15.75 21.18 4.33
N TYR A 96 15.41 21.49 5.57
CA TYR A 96 14.78 22.75 5.95
C TYR A 96 15.67 23.96 5.63
N ASP A 97 16.94 23.90 6.00
CA ASP A 97 17.90 24.99 5.76
C ASP A 97 18.13 25.24 4.26
N PHE A 98 18.17 24.18 3.46
CA PHE A 98 18.19 24.28 1.99
C PHE A 98 16.97 25.01 1.45
N LEU A 99 15.76 24.60 1.87
CA LEU A 99 14.51 25.16 1.38
C LEU A 99 14.30 26.60 1.85
N LYS A 100 14.61 26.88 3.11
CA LYS A 100 14.58 28.22 3.70
C LYS A 100 15.52 29.18 2.95
N LYS A 101 16.73 28.75 2.62
CA LYS A 101 17.69 29.53 1.84
C LYS A 101 17.22 29.76 0.40
N ARG A 102 16.54 28.78 -0.19
CA ARG A 102 16.07 28.84 -1.59
C ARG A 102 14.87 29.76 -1.78
N TYR A 103 13.91 29.77 -0.86
CA TYR A 103 12.64 30.47 -1.02
C TYR A 103 12.45 31.68 -0.07
N GLY A 104 13.43 31.96 0.78
CA GLY A 104 13.41 33.04 1.72
C GLY A 104 12.79 32.69 3.07
N MET A 105 13.50 32.98 4.17
CA MET A 105 13.05 32.69 5.53
C MET A 105 11.75 33.43 5.87
N GLU A 106 11.61 34.66 5.38
CA GLU A 106 10.46 35.56 5.57
C GLU A 106 9.17 35.03 4.90
N ASN A 107 9.30 34.05 4.04
CA ASN A 107 8.17 33.45 3.32
C ASN A 107 7.73 32.09 3.92
N VAL A 108 8.50 31.54 4.87
CA VAL A 108 8.23 30.22 5.46
C VAL A 108 6.99 30.26 6.33
N VAL A 109 6.03 29.39 6.03
CA VAL A 109 4.78 29.20 6.80
C VAL A 109 5.01 28.19 7.93
N SER A 110 5.52 27.01 7.58
CA SER A 110 5.80 25.92 8.53
C SER A 110 6.71 24.87 7.89
N ALA A 111 7.32 24.03 8.73
CA ALA A 111 8.16 22.91 8.30
C ALA A 111 7.95 21.71 9.24
N TRP A 112 6.78 21.08 9.11
CA TRP A 112 6.39 19.97 9.96
C TRP A 112 7.04 18.65 9.51
N VAL A 113 7.74 18.01 10.43
CA VAL A 113 8.28 16.66 10.25
C VAL A 113 7.32 15.67 10.87
N HIS A 114 6.83 14.74 10.04
CA HIS A 114 5.96 13.65 10.45
C HIS A 114 6.78 12.37 10.66
N MET A 115 6.82 11.93 11.91
CA MET A 115 7.43 10.68 12.37
C MET A 115 6.38 9.60 12.65
N ASP A 116 5.11 9.94 12.50
CA ASP A 116 3.94 9.13 12.78
C ASP A 116 3.40 8.40 11.54
N GLU A 117 4.10 8.45 10.42
CA GLU A 117 3.77 7.69 9.22
C GLU A 117 4.87 6.65 8.93
N LYS A 118 4.52 5.63 8.11
CA LYS A 118 5.42 4.53 7.77
C LYS A 118 6.79 4.99 7.25
N GLN A 119 6.82 6.10 6.52
CA GLN A 119 8.06 6.71 6.03
C GLN A 119 8.15 8.16 6.52
N PRO A 120 9.12 8.51 7.37
CA PRO A 120 9.29 9.87 7.87
C PRO A 120 9.49 10.88 6.74
N HIS A 121 8.82 12.03 6.87
CA HIS A 121 8.87 13.09 5.85
C HIS A 121 8.58 14.47 6.43
N MET A 122 9.09 15.50 5.76
CA MET A 122 8.89 16.89 6.13
C MET A 122 7.95 17.57 5.13
N HIS A 123 6.95 18.28 5.62
CA HIS A 123 6.14 19.23 4.88
C HIS A 123 6.69 20.64 5.08
N PHE A 124 7.36 21.19 4.08
CA PHE A 124 7.82 22.57 4.07
C PHE A 124 6.86 23.45 3.28
N ALA A 125 6.16 24.35 3.95
CA ALA A 125 5.18 25.26 3.35
C ALA A 125 5.69 26.70 3.33
N PHE A 126 5.49 27.43 2.22
CA PHE A 126 5.90 28.80 2.07
C PHE A 126 5.00 29.60 1.12
N VAL A 127 4.98 30.94 1.28
CA VAL A 127 4.32 31.86 0.36
C VAL A 127 5.27 32.13 -0.82
N PRO A 128 4.88 31.86 -2.08
CA PRO A 128 5.78 31.96 -3.24
C PRO A 128 5.94 33.42 -3.70
N VAL A 129 6.78 34.16 -3.01
CA VAL A 129 7.08 35.55 -3.32
C VAL A 129 8.23 35.65 -4.32
N VAL A 130 8.04 36.43 -5.35
CA VAL A 130 9.08 36.73 -6.37
C VAL A 130 9.30 38.21 -6.53
N ARG A 131 10.53 38.57 -6.81
CA ARG A 131 10.92 39.93 -7.16
C ARG A 131 10.65 40.15 -8.64
N THR A 132 9.98 41.26 -9.00
CA THR A 132 9.60 41.61 -10.36
C THR A 132 10.06 43.01 -10.70
N PHE A 133 10.51 43.19 -11.91
CA PHE A 133 10.96 44.46 -12.45
C PHE A 133 10.07 44.85 -13.63
N LYS A 134 9.73 46.13 -13.73
CA LYS A 134 9.08 46.74 -14.87
C LYS A 134 9.85 47.95 -15.31
N GLN A 135 10.34 47.92 -16.55
CA GLN A 135 10.94 49.09 -17.17
C GLN A 135 9.86 50.11 -17.53
N ASP A 136 10.14 51.37 -17.27
CA ASP A 136 9.27 52.46 -17.73
C ASP A 136 9.33 52.54 -19.27
N ARG A 137 8.16 52.55 -19.90
CA ARG A 137 8.06 52.59 -21.39
C ARG A 137 8.57 53.93 -21.96
N LYS A 138 8.55 55.01 -21.17
CA LYS A 138 8.97 56.35 -21.61
C LYS A 138 10.42 56.62 -21.25
N ASN A 139 10.95 55.96 -20.22
CA ASN A 139 12.31 56.14 -19.73
C ASN A 139 12.94 54.74 -19.44
N PRO A 140 13.61 54.15 -20.46
CA PRO A 140 14.17 52.79 -20.35
C PRO A 140 15.19 52.62 -19.21
N ASP A 141 15.80 53.69 -18.73
CA ASP A 141 16.76 53.69 -17.62
C ASP A 141 16.11 53.66 -16.24
N VAL A 142 14.76 53.80 -16.20
CA VAL A 142 13.98 53.72 -14.96
C VAL A 142 13.25 52.40 -14.89
N SER A 143 13.63 51.55 -13.87
CA SER A 143 12.91 50.34 -13.57
C SER A 143 12.25 50.41 -12.20
N THR A 144 11.00 50.03 -12.10
CA THR A 144 10.28 49.86 -10.84
C THR A 144 10.34 48.40 -10.42
N GLU A 145 10.82 48.21 -9.18
CA GLU A 145 10.91 46.89 -8.56
C GLU A 145 9.79 46.71 -7.53
N TRP A 146 9.16 45.54 -7.50
CA TRP A 146 8.23 45.17 -6.43
C TRP A 146 8.20 43.68 -6.18
N LEU A 147 7.71 43.28 -5.01
CA LEU A 147 7.47 41.89 -4.64
C LEU A 147 6.03 41.47 -5.00
N LYS A 148 5.85 40.26 -5.55
CA LYS A 148 4.53 39.70 -5.83
C LYS A 148 4.45 38.22 -5.49
N VAL A 149 3.24 37.75 -5.18
CA VAL A 149 2.96 36.32 -5.04
C VAL A 149 2.77 35.70 -6.41
N SER A 150 3.62 34.75 -6.79
CA SER A 150 3.54 34.02 -8.06
C SER A 150 4.15 32.63 -7.96
N ALA A 151 3.34 31.62 -7.64
CA ALA A 151 3.79 30.23 -7.60
C ALA A 151 4.31 29.70 -8.94
N LYS A 152 3.85 30.26 -10.08
CA LYS A 152 4.30 29.90 -11.42
C LYS A 152 5.73 30.39 -11.69
N GLU A 153 6.06 31.56 -11.23
CA GLU A 153 7.40 32.16 -11.44
C GLU A 153 8.40 31.68 -10.39
N CYS A 154 7.95 31.56 -9.13
CA CYS A 154 8.79 31.12 -8.01
C CYS A 154 9.25 29.66 -8.20
N VAL A 155 8.32 28.77 -8.53
CA VAL A 155 8.59 27.36 -8.79
C VAL A 155 8.28 27.06 -10.25
N ASN A 156 9.17 27.51 -11.12
CA ASN A 156 9.09 27.34 -12.55
C ASN A 156 9.79 26.05 -13.01
N ARG A 157 9.75 25.77 -14.31
CA ARG A 157 10.36 24.57 -14.90
C ARG A 157 11.86 24.45 -14.61
N SER A 158 12.61 25.54 -14.69
CA SER A 158 14.06 25.54 -14.41
C SER A 158 14.34 25.26 -12.95
N ASP A 159 13.55 25.84 -12.03
CA ASP A 159 13.63 25.57 -10.60
C ASP A 159 13.42 24.10 -10.30
N LEU A 160 12.36 23.47 -10.87
CA LEU A 160 12.04 22.06 -10.70
C LEU A 160 13.12 21.14 -11.27
N GLN A 161 13.68 21.45 -12.43
CA GLN A 161 14.75 20.66 -13.05
C GLN A 161 16.04 20.63 -12.22
N SER A 162 16.39 21.75 -11.59
CA SER A 162 17.60 21.86 -10.77
C SER A 162 17.42 21.39 -9.33
N PHE A 163 16.19 21.27 -8.86
CA PHE A 163 15.84 21.11 -7.44
C PHE A 163 16.47 19.86 -6.83
N HIS A 164 16.17 18.67 -7.37
CA HIS A 164 16.62 17.42 -6.76
C HIS A 164 18.15 17.28 -6.72
N GLY A 165 18.83 17.62 -7.81
CA GLY A 165 20.29 17.59 -7.84
C GLY A 165 20.94 18.61 -6.91
N SER A 166 20.30 19.77 -6.71
CA SER A 166 20.79 20.78 -5.78
C SER A 166 20.54 20.38 -4.32
N LEU A 167 19.38 19.79 -4.02
CA LEU A 167 19.05 19.26 -2.69
C LEU A 167 20.00 18.12 -2.32
N GLN A 168 20.24 17.16 -3.22
CA GLN A 168 21.15 16.05 -2.96
C GLN A 168 22.55 16.53 -2.62
N ARG A 169 23.17 17.35 -3.47
CA ARG A 169 24.51 17.92 -3.19
C ARG A 169 24.58 18.69 -1.88
N TYR A 170 23.50 19.38 -1.52
CA TYR A 170 23.42 20.10 -0.24
C TYR A 170 23.42 19.12 0.94
N LEU A 171 22.57 18.08 0.87
CA LEU A 171 22.44 17.09 1.91
C LEU A 171 23.71 16.25 2.10
N GLU A 172 24.33 15.81 1.00
CA GLU A 172 25.61 15.07 1.03
C GLU A 172 26.73 15.88 1.71
N ARG A 173 26.76 17.19 1.47
CA ARG A 173 27.71 18.07 2.13
C ARG A 173 27.43 18.22 3.64
N GLU A 174 26.16 18.36 4.05
CA GLU A 174 25.78 18.58 5.45
C GLU A 174 25.84 17.29 6.29
N LEU A 175 25.59 16.11 5.67
CA LEU A 175 25.66 14.82 6.32
C LEU A 175 27.07 14.19 6.25
N GLY A 176 27.89 14.58 5.28
CA GLY A 176 29.24 14.07 5.11
C GLY A 176 29.33 12.72 4.40
N HIS A 177 28.24 12.21 3.85
CA HIS A 177 28.18 10.96 3.07
C HIS A 177 27.12 11.03 1.97
N GLU A 178 27.12 10.06 1.05
CA GLU A 178 26.11 9.94 -0.01
C GLU A 178 24.71 9.69 0.55
N VAL A 179 23.70 10.35 -0.03
CA VAL A 179 22.30 10.24 0.35
C VAL A 179 21.43 10.04 -0.88
N SER A 180 20.64 8.98 -0.92
CA SER A 180 19.78 8.60 -2.06
C SER A 180 18.50 9.46 -2.17
N VAL A 181 18.62 10.76 -2.45
CA VAL A 181 17.47 11.64 -2.74
C VAL A 181 17.04 11.51 -4.20
N LEU A 182 18.02 11.36 -5.12
CA LEU A 182 17.81 11.02 -6.51
C LEU A 182 17.64 9.50 -6.64
N ASN A 183 16.47 9.05 -7.03
CA ASN A 183 16.23 7.65 -7.43
C ASN A 183 15.78 7.60 -8.89
N ASP A 184 15.69 6.40 -9.47
CA ASP A 184 15.30 6.21 -10.87
C ASP A 184 13.92 6.84 -11.18
N ALA A 185 13.02 6.86 -10.19
CA ALA A 185 11.72 7.53 -10.33
C ALA A 185 11.83 9.06 -10.48
N THR A 186 12.90 9.69 -9.96
CA THR A 186 13.14 11.13 -10.12
C THR A 186 13.95 11.47 -11.37
N LYS A 187 14.70 10.51 -11.92
CA LYS A 187 15.42 10.67 -13.20
C LYS A 187 14.44 10.75 -14.40
N GLU A 188 13.32 10.04 -14.34
CA GLU A 188 12.29 10.01 -15.39
C GLU A 188 11.30 11.20 -15.33
N GLY A 189 11.46 12.14 -14.39
CA GLY A 189 10.61 13.31 -14.19
C GLY A 189 9.58 13.12 -13.08
N ASN A 190 8.82 14.18 -12.80
CA ASN A 190 7.79 14.18 -11.74
C ASN A 190 6.63 13.28 -12.13
N ARG A 191 6.57 12.06 -11.59
CA ARG A 191 5.39 11.19 -11.70
C ARG A 191 4.25 11.76 -10.85
N SER A 192 3.03 11.67 -11.35
CA SER A 192 1.86 12.07 -10.57
C SER A 192 1.70 11.18 -9.34
N ILE A 193 1.09 11.72 -8.26
CA ILE A 193 0.75 10.91 -7.07
C ILE A 193 -0.11 9.70 -7.45
N GLU A 194 -0.93 9.85 -8.50
CA GLU A 194 -1.78 8.79 -9.06
C GLU A 194 -0.94 7.65 -9.66
N GLU A 195 0.11 7.98 -10.41
CA GLU A 195 1.05 6.98 -10.97
C GLU A 195 1.85 6.27 -9.89
N LEU A 196 2.32 7.00 -8.87
CA LEU A 196 3.02 6.41 -7.72
C LEU A 196 2.12 5.46 -6.91
N LYS A 197 0.84 5.81 -6.72
CA LYS A 197 -0.13 4.93 -6.06
C LYS A 197 -0.43 3.67 -6.87
N ARG A 198 -0.58 3.78 -8.21
CA ARG A 198 -0.77 2.62 -9.10
C ARG A 198 0.44 1.69 -9.05
N GLN A 199 1.65 2.24 -9.13
CA GLN A 199 2.87 1.46 -9.03
C GLN A 199 2.97 0.74 -7.68
N SER A 200 2.68 1.43 -6.57
CA SER A 200 2.64 0.82 -5.23
C SER A 200 1.58 -0.29 -5.12
N ALA A 201 0.41 -0.15 -5.72
CA ALA A 201 -0.61 -1.19 -5.75
C ALA A 201 -0.17 -2.42 -6.56
N THR A 202 0.45 -2.20 -7.72
CA THR A 202 1.00 -3.27 -8.56
C THR A 202 2.15 -4.01 -7.85
N GLU A 203 3.02 -3.28 -7.17
CA GLU A 203 4.14 -3.84 -6.42
C GLU A 203 3.66 -4.70 -5.24
N ARG A 204 2.67 -4.23 -4.48
CA ARG A 204 2.02 -5.02 -3.40
C ARG A 204 1.35 -6.30 -3.92
N LEU A 205 0.70 -6.23 -5.09
CA LEU A 205 0.10 -7.42 -5.71
C LEU A 205 1.19 -8.42 -6.13
N ARG A 206 2.31 -7.95 -6.65
CA ARG A 206 3.46 -8.77 -7.01
C ARG A 206 4.11 -9.43 -5.78
N GLU A 207 4.29 -8.68 -4.70
CA GLU A 207 4.79 -9.20 -3.41
C GLU A 207 3.85 -10.27 -2.84
N ALA A 208 2.54 -10.00 -2.81
CA ALA A 208 1.54 -10.96 -2.35
C ALA A 208 1.51 -12.24 -3.19
N THR A 209 1.69 -12.13 -4.51
CA THR A 209 1.77 -13.29 -5.41
C THR A 209 3.04 -14.11 -5.15
N ALA A 210 4.17 -13.46 -4.90
CA ALA A 210 5.43 -14.13 -4.57
C ALA A 210 5.34 -14.85 -3.21
N GLU A 211 4.75 -14.22 -2.20
CA GLU A 211 4.50 -14.81 -0.88
C GLU A 211 3.58 -16.04 -0.99
N ALA A 212 2.47 -15.91 -1.71
CA ALA A 212 1.55 -17.03 -1.97
C ALA A 212 2.25 -18.21 -2.65
N SER A 213 3.08 -17.93 -3.67
CA SER A 213 3.87 -18.95 -4.37
C SER A 213 4.86 -19.65 -3.43
N LYS A 214 5.50 -18.93 -2.53
CA LYS A 214 6.42 -19.47 -1.52
C LYS A 214 5.69 -20.44 -0.58
N ILE A 215 4.53 -20.06 -0.06
CA ILE A 215 3.71 -20.90 0.83
C ILE A 215 3.33 -22.23 0.14
N VAL A 216 2.89 -22.17 -1.11
CA VAL A 216 2.53 -23.38 -1.88
C VAL A 216 3.77 -24.25 -2.13
N SER A 217 4.91 -23.64 -2.47
CA SER A 217 6.16 -24.39 -2.70
C SER A 217 6.68 -25.08 -1.43
N GLU A 218 6.61 -24.44 -0.28
CA GLU A 218 6.96 -25.02 1.02
C GLU A 218 6.05 -26.20 1.34
N ALA A 219 4.74 -26.04 1.21
CA ALA A 219 3.77 -27.14 1.41
C ALA A 219 4.00 -28.32 0.46
N GLN A 220 4.35 -28.05 -0.82
CA GLN A 220 4.70 -29.12 -1.77
C GLN A 220 5.97 -29.88 -1.34
N ASN A 221 6.95 -29.21 -0.76
CA ASN A 221 8.15 -29.85 -0.25
C ASN A 221 7.84 -30.74 0.96
N ASP A 222 7.01 -30.26 1.88
CA ASP A 222 6.56 -31.04 3.05
C ASP A 222 5.81 -32.31 2.58
N VAL A 223 4.94 -32.19 1.59
CA VAL A 223 4.23 -33.33 0.99
C VAL A 223 5.20 -34.31 0.32
N LYS A 224 6.28 -33.82 -0.33
CA LYS A 224 7.31 -34.72 -0.88
C LYS A 224 8.02 -35.51 0.18
N VAL A 225 8.31 -34.92 1.35
CA VAL A 225 8.91 -35.62 2.49
C VAL A 225 7.96 -36.69 3.03
N LEU A 226 6.68 -36.35 3.22
CA LEU A 226 5.65 -37.28 3.66
C LEU A 226 5.46 -38.44 2.69
N ASN A 227 5.46 -38.17 1.39
CA ASN A 227 5.35 -39.24 0.35
C ASN A 227 6.56 -40.17 0.36
N ARG A 228 7.78 -39.70 0.59
CA ARG A 228 8.96 -40.57 0.77
C ARG A 228 8.80 -41.49 2.01
N HIS A 229 8.31 -40.93 3.11
CA HIS A 229 8.04 -41.71 4.32
C HIS A 229 6.97 -42.79 4.07
N LYS A 230 5.88 -42.41 3.38
CA LYS A 230 4.83 -43.34 2.95
C LYS A 230 5.41 -44.50 2.10
N THR A 231 6.23 -44.17 1.08
CA THR A 231 6.85 -45.21 0.23
C THR A 231 7.74 -46.16 1.04
N ALA A 232 8.45 -45.66 2.04
CA ALA A 232 9.25 -46.50 2.93
C ALA A 232 8.36 -47.45 3.75
N LEU A 233 7.26 -46.94 4.35
CA LEU A 233 6.27 -47.76 5.06
C LEU A 233 5.60 -48.81 4.16
N GLU A 234 5.22 -48.45 2.93
CA GLU A 234 4.66 -49.38 1.95
C GLU A 234 5.65 -50.50 1.59
N GLY A 235 6.94 -50.15 1.46
CA GLY A 235 8.02 -51.12 1.28
C GLY A 235 8.18 -52.10 2.45
N GLN A 236 8.07 -51.59 3.68
CA GLN A 236 8.07 -52.45 4.88
C GLN A 236 6.88 -53.37 4.93
N ILE A 237 5.67 -52.88 4.66
CA ILE A 237 4.45 -53.68 4.60
C ILE A 237 4.56 -54.78 3.54
N GLU A 238 5.08 -54.46 2.35
CA GLU A 238 5.25 -55.45 1.29
C GLU A 238 6.32 -56.50 1.64
N GLY A 239 7.39 -56.09 2.34
CA GLY A 239 8.37 -57.01 2.90
C GLY A 239 7.74 -58.00 3.89
N LEU A 240 6.95 -57.52 4.83
CA LEU A 240 6.22 -58.36 5.80
C LEU A 240 5.21 -59.28 5.15
N ARG A 241 4.55 -58.80 4.07
CA ARG A 241 3.52 -59.58 3.34
C ARG A 241 4.05 -60.85 2.72
N ARG A 242 5.32 -60.92 2.33
CA ARG A 242 5.95 -62.10 1.74
C ARG A 242 6.07 -63.27 2.73
N ASP A 243 6.12 -62.95 4.01
CA ASP A 243 6.29 -63.93 5.09
C ASP A 243 4.97 -64.41 5.67
N VAL A 244 3.85 -63.95 5.14
CA VAL A 244 2.50 -64.25 5.64
C VAL A 244 1.79 -65.25 4.71
N LEU A 245 1.23 -66.27 5.29
CA LEU A 245 0.33 -67.21 4.55
C LEU A 245 -0.92 -66.44 4.08
N THR A 246 -1.33 -66.70 2.83
CA THR A 246 -2.60 -66.15 2.34
C THR A 246 -3.78 -66.77 3.10
N ALA A 247 -4.93 -66.06 3.13
CA ALA A 247 -6.13 -66.60 3.78
C ALA A 247 -6.56 -67.99 3.23
N GLY A 248 -6.27 -68.26 1.96
CA GLY A 248 -6.47 -69.58 1.35
C GLY A 248 -5.54 -70.66 1.89
N GLN A 249 -4.24 -70.32 2.06
CA GLN A 249 -3.26 -71.22 2.63
C GLN A 249 -3.57 -71.53 4.11
N VAL A 250 -3.95 -70.48 4.87
CA VAL A 250 -4.36 -70.66 6.29
C VAL A 250 -5.55 -71.59 6.44
N LYS A 251 -6.56 -71.46 5.58
CA LYS A 251 -7.77 -72.36 5.57
C LYS A 251 -7.45 -73.75 5.18
N ASN A 252 -6.44 -74.02 4.37
CA ASN A 252 -6.08 -75.30 3.82
C ASN A 252 -4.94 -75.98 4.62
N VAL A 253 -4.57 -75.45 5.77
CA VAL A 253 -3.58 -76.10 6.63
C VAL A 253 -4.09 -77.45 7.07
N PRO A 254 -3.35 -78.56 6.82
CA PRO A 254 -3.77 -79.91 7.18
C PRO A 254 -3.96 -80.02 8.67
N HIS A 255 -5.10 -80.55 9.09
CA HIS A 255 -5.40 -80.79 10.48
C HIS A 255 -6.26 -82.05 10.66
N SER A 256 -6.14 -82.75 11.75
CA SER A 256 -6.93 -83.89 12.12
C SER A 256 -7.48 -83.77 13.54
N LYS A 257 -8.59 -84.47 13.83
CA LYS A 257 -9.14 -84.53 15.17
C LYS A 257 -8.29 -85.42 16.06
N ALA A 258 -8.00 -84.96 17.26
CA ALA A 258 -7.32 -85.77 18.25
C ALA A 258 -8.17 -86.99 18.70
N LEU A 259 -7.50 -88.02 19.02
CA LEU A 259 -8.16 -89.31 19.46
C LEU A 259 -8.94 -89.13 20.76
N VAL A 260 -8.58 -88.16 21.59
CA VAL A 260 -9.22 -87.88 22.89
C VAL A 260 -9.45 -86.35 23.02
N GLY A 261 -10.70 -85.97 23.26
CA GLY A 261 -11.12 -84.60 23.45
C GLY A 261 -11.42 -83.81 22.16
N ASP A 262 -11.75 -82.52 22.27
CA ASP A 262 -12.17 -81.67 21.14
C ASP A 262 -10.98 -80.79 20.67
N LYS A 263 -9.82 -81.44 20.48
CA LYS A 263 -8.60 -80.79 20.03
C LYS A 263 -8.31 -81.09 18.59
N GLN A 264 -7.76 -80.14 17.86
CA GLN A 264 -7.21 -80.29 16.52
C GLN A 264 -5.70 -80.54 16.60
N VAL A 265 -5.23 -81.54 15.80
CA VAL A 265 -3.78 -81.83 15.70
C VAL A 265 -3.33 -81.24 14.36
N VAL A 266 -2.33 -80.43 14.42
CA VAL A 266 -1.67 -79.77 13.27
C VAL A 266 -0.19 -80.15 13.35
N ALA A 267 0.48 -80.29 12.21
CA ALA A 267 1.91 -80.54 12.17
C ALA A 267 2.67 -79.30 12.82
N THR A 268 3.76 -79.59 13.54
CA THR A 268 4.51 -78.54 14.23
C THR A 268 4.94 -77.41 13.27
N GLU A 269 5.42 -77.76 12.11
CA GLU A 269 5.84 -76.81 11.06
C GLU A 269 4.70 -75.90 10.60
N ASP A 270 3.49 -76.49 10.36
CA ASP A 270 2.30 -75.73 9.97
C ASP A 270 1.78 -74.81 11.08
N PHE A 271 1.86 -75.29 12.34
CA PHE A 271 1.52 -74.49 13.51
C PHE A 271 2.48 -73.32 13.70
N GLU A 272 3.80 -73.50 13.54
CA GLU A 272 4.80 -72.43 13.58
C GLU A 272 4.58 -71.43 12.46
N ALA A 273 4.23 -71.88 11.24
CA ALA A 273 3.89 -71.03 10.11
C ALA A 273 2.63 -70.19 10.37
N LEU A 274 1.61 -70.75 11.03
CA LEU A 274 0.41 -70.01 11.45
C LEU A 274 0.73 -68.95 12.52
N CYS A 275 1.53 -69.31 13.52
CA CYS A 275 1.97 -68.38 14.58
C CYS A 275 2.78 -67.21 13.96
N LYS A 276 3.73 -67.53 13.08
CA LYS A 276 4.51 -66.50 12.37
C LYS A 276 3.60 -65.57 11.56
N THR A 277 2.61 -66.14 10.82
CA THR A 277 1.62 -65.40 10.04
C THR A 277 0.81 -64.46 10.92
N ALA A 278 0.33 -64.89 12.07
CA ALA A 278 -0.45 -64.09 13.01
C ALA A 278 0.39 -62.92 13.57
N ALA A 279 1.61 -63.20 14.00
CA ALA A 279 2.52 -62.14 14.51
C ALA A 279 2.89 -61.09 13.45
N THR A 280 3.14 -61.58 12.20
CA THR A 280 3.47 -60.67 11.09
C THR A 280 2.26 -59.86 10.67
N ALA A 281 1.06 -60.44 10.65
CA ALA A 281 -0.18 -59.70 10.38
C ALA A 281 -0.45 -58.58 11.37
N GLU A 282 -0.20 -58.85 12.66
CA GLU A 282 -0.29 -57.81 13.70
C GLU A 282 0.73 -56.68 13.49
N ALA A 283 1.97 -57.03 13.11
CA ALA A 283 2.98 -56.02 12.76
C ALA A 283 2.57 -55.18 11.54
N MET A 284 2.03 -55.79 10.50
CA MET A 284 1.51 -55.11 9.33
C MET A 284 0.38 -54.15 9.67
N LEU A 285 -0.55 -54.51 10.54
CA LEU A 285 -1.65 -53.66 10.95
C LEU A 285 -1.13 -52.40 11.68
N ARG A 286 -0.07 -52.52 12.47
CA ARG A 286 0.56 -51.38 13.14
C ARG A 286 1.18 -50.36 12.17
N GLU A 287 1.63 -50.79 10.97
CA GLU A 287 2.23 -49.92 9.97
C GLU A 287 1.19 -49.34 8.98
N ILE A 288 0.05 -50.01 8.79
CA ILE A 288 -1.00 -49.53 7.89
C ILE A 288 -1.66 -48.23 8.39
N GLU A 289 -1.94 -48.12 9.69
CA GLU A 289 -2.54 -46.93 10.30
C GLU A 289 -1.69 -45.66 10.08
N PRO A 290 -0.38 -45.67 10.38
CA PRO A 290 0.49 -44.52 10.09
C PRO A 290 0.52 -44.17 8.60
N ALA A 291 0.59 -45.15 7.71
CA ALA A 291 0.62 -44.92 6.26
C ALA A 291 -0.67 -44.22 5.74
N ARG A 292 -1.83 -44.57 6.28
CA ARG A 292 -3.11 -43.90 5.99
C ARG A 292 -3.15 -42.51 6.53
N ALA A 293 -2.66 -42.29 7.76
CA ALA A 293 -2.60 -40.96 8.38
C ALA A 293 -1.74 -39.98 7.57
N VAL A 294 -0.62 -40.43 7.01
CA VAL A 294 0.26 -39.63 6.15
C VAL A 294 -0.47 -39.06 4.93
N ASN A 295 -1.30 -39.86 4.25
CA ASN A 295 -2.08 -39.38 3.09
C ASN A 295 -3.05 -38.25 3.49
N MET A 296 -3.83 -38.46 4.57
CA MET A 296 -4.77 -37.43 5.03
C MET A 296 -4.07 -36.16 5.46
N GLN A 297 -2.89 -36.28 6.06
CA GLN A 297 -2.09 -35.13 6.46
C GLN A 297 -1.53 -34.39 5.25
N ALA A 298 -1.04 -35.05 4.24
CA ALA A 298 -0.51 -34.46 3.01
C ALA A 298 -1.59 -33.67 2.25
N ASP A 299 -2.78 -34.24 2.09
CA ASP A 299 -3.91 -33.58 1.43
C ASP A 299 -4.36 -32.33 2.22
N THR A 300 -4.37 -32.43 3.54
CA THR A 300 -4.74 -31.31 4.44
C THR A 300 -3.73 -30.17 4.34
N ILE A 301 -2.43 -30.46 4.34
CA ILE A 301 -1.36 -29.46 4.22
C ILE A 301 -1.49 -28.72 2.88
N LEU A 302 -1.65 -29.42 1.78
CA LEU A 302 -1.79 -28.82 0.44
C LEU A 302 -3.03 -27.93 0.35
N LYS A 303 -4.17 -28.44 0.79
CA LYS A 303 -5.44 -27.70 0.77
C LYS A 303 -5.35 -26.42 1.60
N ASN A 304 -4.80 -26.50 2.79
CA ASN A 304 -4.64 -25.33 3.67
C ASN A 304 -3.67 -24.29 3.09
N ALA A 305 -2.57 -24.74 2.47
CA ALA A 305 -1.62 -23.84 1.81
C ALA A 305 -2.24 -23.13 0.60
N GLN A 306 -3.04 -23.84 -0.21
CA GLN A 306 -3.76 -23.26 -1.34
C GLN A 306 -4.79 -22.22 -0.89
N LEU A 307 -5.61 -22.52 0.11
CA LEU A 307 -6.60 -21.60 0.66
C LEU A 307 -5.94 -20.34 1.24
N LYS A 308 -4.82 -20.50 1.93
CA LYS A 308 -4.06 -19.37 2.48
C LYS A 308 -3.46 -18.50 1.37
N ALA A 309 -2.90 -19.12 0.34
CA ALA A 309 -2.33 -18.43 -0.82
C ALA A 309 -3.39 -17.63 -1.60
N GLU A 310 -4.55 -18.25 -1.86
CA GLU A 310 -5.70 -17.62 -2.51
C GLU A 310 -6.21 -16.42 -1.70
N GLY A 311 -6.32 -16.57 -0.37
CA GLY A 311 -6.72 -15.49 0.53
C GLY A 311 -5.79 -14.28 0.49
N ILE A 312 -4.48 -14.49 0.45
CA ILE A 312 -3.46 -13.43 0.34
C ILE A 312 -3.60 -12.69 -0.98
N ILE A 313 -3.71 -13.41 -2.09
CA ILE A 313 -3.87 -12.82 -3.44
C ILE A 313 -5.17 -12.04 -3.54
N GLU A 314 -6.28 -12.61 -3.07
CA GLU A 314 -7.59 -11.96 -3.12
C GLU A 314 -7.63 -10.67 -2.29
N GLN A 315 -7.04 -10.68 -1.09
CA GLN A 315 -6.92 -9.49 -0.27
C GLN A 315 -6.09 -8.40 -0.96
N ALA A 316 -4.99 -8.76 -1.60
CA ALA A 316 -4.16 -7.82 -2.35
C ALA A 316 -4.90 -7.24 -3.56
N ARG A 317 -5.67 -8.07 -4.29
CA ARG A 317 -6.52 -7.64 -5.41
C ARG A 317 -7.60 -6.66 -4.97
N ARG A 318 -8.32 -6.95 -3.88
CA ARG A 318 -9.36 -6.05 -3.35
C ARG A 318 -8.78 -4.69 -3.01
N LYS A 319 -7.63 -4.64 -2.32
CA LYS A 319 -6.94 -3.38 -2.00
C LYS A 319 -6.48 -2.63 -3.26
N ALA A 320 -6.02 -3.32 -4.29
CA ALA A 320 -5.63 -2.71 -5.56
C ALA A 320 -6.84 -2.14 -6.31
N ASN A 321 -7.95 -2.88 -6.41
CA ASN A 321 -9.18 -2.44 -7.07
C ASN A 321 -9.80 -1.23 -6.35
N THR A 322 -9.90 -1.25 -5.03
CA THR A 322 -10.39 -0.11 -4.24
C THR A 322 -9.54 1.13 -4.48
N MET A 323 -8.22 0.98 -4.63
CA MET A 323 -7.31 2.07 -4.95
C MET A 323 -7.57 2.63 -6.36
N GLU A 324 -7.81 1.76 -7.34
CA GLU A 324 -8.08 2.15 -8.72
C GLU A 324 -9.43 2.88 -8.85
N GLU A 325 -10.49 2.37 -8.22
CA GLU A 325 -11.80 3.03 -8.13
C GLU A 325 -11.69 4.41 -7.48
N HIS A 326 -10.90 4.52 -6.39
CA HIS A 326 -10.65 5.80 -5.76
C HIS A 326 -9.93 6.78 -6.69
N LEU A 327 -8.90 6.33 -7.40
CA LEU A 327 -8.16 7.16 -8.37
C LEU A 327 -9.04 7.63 -9.53
N GLU A 328 -9.88 6.76 -10.07
CA GLU A 328 -10.85 7.12 -11.11
C GLU A 328 -11.89 8.13 -10.58
N SER A 329 -12.39 7.96 -9.36
CA SER A 329 -13.31 8.92 -8.73
C SER A 329 -12.68 10.30 -8.55
N VAL A 330 -11.42 10.37 -8.11
CA VAL A 330 -10.66 11.63 -7.99
C VAL A 330 -10.46 12.29 -9.34
N LYS A 331 -10.12 11.53 -10.37
CA LYS A 331 -9.95 12.01 -11.74
C LYS A 331 -11.27 12.56 -12.32
N TYR A 332 -12.39 11.87 -12.03
CA TYR A 332 -13.71 12.31 -12.44
C TYR A 332 -14.12 13.61 -11.71
N ARG A 333 -13.88 13.72 -10.39
CA ARG A 333 -14.11 14.98 -9.63
C ARG A 333 -13.28 16.14 -10.18
N LYS A 334 -12.01 15.92 -10.50
CA LYS A 334 -11.16 16.98 -11.11
C LYS A 334 -11.73 17.45 -12.47
N LYS A 335 -12.23 16.53 -13.30
CA LYS A 335 -12.91 16.88 -14.57
C LYS A 335 -14.19 17.68 -14.32
N LEU A 336 -15.03 17.26 -13.36
CA LEU A 336 -16.24 17.99 -12.98
C LEU A 336 -15.90 19.40 -12.50
N MET A 337 -14.96 19.56 -11.59
CA MET A 337 -14.51 20.88 -11.13
C MET A 337 -13.99 21.77 -12.27
N HIS A 338 -13.28 21.18 -13.22
CA HIS A 338 -12.84 21.93 -14.41
C HIS A 338 -14.02 22.41 -15.24
N VAL A 339 -15.01 21.55 -15.52
CA VAL A 339 -16.23 21.89 -16.25
C VAL A 339 -17.02 22.97 -15.49
N GLU A 340 -17.22 22.85 -14.19
CA GLU A 340 -17.85 23.85 -13.35
C GLU A 340 -17.13 25.20 -13.40
N ASN A 341 -15.80 25.21 -13.34
CA ASN A 341 -15.01 26.42 -13.43
C ASN A 341 -15.16 27.09 -14.83
N VAL A 342 -15.21 26.30 -15.89
CA VAL A 342 -15.45 26.81 -17.26
C VAL A 342 -16.85 27.41 -17.36
N ILE A 343 -17.88 26.71 -16.87
CA ILE A 343 -19.26 27.22 -16.87
C ILE A 343 -19.36 28.52 -16.05
N ASN A 344 -18.75 28.56 -14.86
CA ASN A 344 -18.78 29.71 -13.97
C ASN A 344 -17.93 30.91 -14.46
N SER A 345 -17.10 30.72 -15.48
CA SER A 345 -16.25 31.79 -16.05
C SER A 345 -17.00 32.72 -17.01
N ASP A 346 -18.16 32.29 -17.55
CA ASP A 346 -18.95 33.06 -18.52
C ASP A 346 -20.44 33.04 -18.12
N PRO A 347 -21.07 34.24 -17.89
CA PRO A 347 -22.50 34.35 -17.56
C PRO A 347 -23.42 33.66 -18.56
N LYS A 348 -23.09 33.64 -19.83
CA LYS A 348 -23.88 32.97 -20.86
C LYS A 348 -23.87 31.46 -20.74
N LEU A 349 -22.73 30.89 -20.32
CA LEU A 349 -22.62 29.46 -20.05
C LEU A 349 -23.39 29.04 -18.79
N ILE A 350 -23.44 29.91 -17.79
CA ILE A 350 -24.27 29.69 -16.56
C ILE A 350 -25.75 29.60 -16.93
N ASP A 351 -26.25 30.52 -17.72
CA ASP A 351 -27.68 30.55 -18.13
C ASP A 351 -28.03 29.36 -19.05
N ALA A 352 -27.14 29.01 -19.97
CA ALA A 352 -27.29 27.83 -20.83
C ALA A 352 -27.31 26.54 -20.00
N TYR A 353 -26.43 26.40 -18.98
CA TYR A 353 -26.38 25.26 -18.10
C TYR A 353 -27.67 25.12 -17.29
N LYS A 354 -28.15 26.20 -16.62
CA LYS A 354 -29.40 26.20 -15.88
C LYS A 354 -30.61 25.82 -16.75
N THR A 355 -30.61 26.30 -17.99
CA THR A 355 -31.69 25.96 -18.94
C THR A 355 -31.65 24.48 -19.32
N ALA A 356 -30.47 23.92 -19.56
CA ALA A 356 -30.28 22.51 -19.88
C ALA A 356 -30.63 21.63 -18.68
N GLU A 357 -30.24 22.00 -17.47
CA GLU A 357 -30.53 21.29 -16.22
C GLU A 357 -32.05 21.20 -15.98
N LYS A 358 -32.78 22.31 -16.19
CA LYS A 358 -34.25 22.34 -16.10
C LYS A 358 -34.90 21.38 -17.11
N ARG A 359 -34.44 21.36 -18.35
CA ARG A 359 -34.93 20.43 -19.38
C ARG A 359 -34.67 18.97 -19.03
N LEU A 360 -33.51 18.66 -18.50
CA LEU A 360 -33.15 17.29 -18.05
C LEU A 360 -33.99 16.84 -16.84
N ALA A 361 -34.30 17.76 -15.92
CA ALA A 361 -35.19 17.46 -14.79
C ALA A 361 -36.63 17.15 -15.23
N GLU A 362 -37.11 17.87 -16.25
CA GLU A 362 -38.43 17.66 -16.86
C GLU A 362 -38.52 16.34 -17.66
N GLN A 363 -37.42 15.82 -18.16
CA GLN A 363 -37.33 14.56 -18.93
C GLN A 363 -37.17 13.30 -18.09
N LYS A 364 -36.94 13.41 -16.76
CA LYS A 364 -36.87 12.22 -15.90
C LYS A 364 -38.25 11.58 -15.79
N PRO A 365 -38.48 10.32 -16.25
CA PRO A 365 -39.75 9.64 -16.07
C PRO A 365 -39.96 9.47 -14.57
N THR A 366 -41.13 9.92 -14.12
CA THR A 366 -41.69 9.61 -12.78
C THR A 366 -41.79 8.08 -12.68
N ARG A 367 -40.84 7.45 -12.03
CA ARG A 367 -40.94 6.06 -11.63
C ARG A 367 -42.06 5.96 -10.61
N SER A 368 -43.27 5.65 -11.08
CA SER A 368 -44.38 5.26 -10.22
C SER A 368 -43.92 4.01 -9.45
N LEU A 369 -43.81 4.13 -8.15
CA LEU A 369 -43.77 3.02 -7.22
C LEU A 369 -45.12 2.28 -7.33
N SER A 370 -45.20 1.26 -8.18
CA SER A 370 -46.28 0.28 -8.14
C SER A 370 -46.12 -0.52 -6.83
N ARG A 371 -47.02 -0.20 -5.91
CA ARG A 371 -47.37 -1.07 -4.79
C ARG A 371 -47.85 -2.41 -5.35
N GLY A 372 -47.38 -3.49 -4.76
CA GLY A 372 -48.11 -4.74 -4.79
C GLY A 372 -47.25 -5.92 -5.19
N MET A 373 -46.66 -6.60 -4.21
CA MET A 373 -46.68 -8.07 -4.18
C MET A 373 -46.58 -8.50 -2.71
N GLU A 374 -47.72 -9.01 -2.20
CA GLU A 374 -47.82 -9.74 -0.95
C GLU A 374 -46.98 -11.04 -1.02
N PRO A 375 -46.40 -11.51 0.09
CA PRO A 375 -45.70 -12.79 0.11
C PRO A 375 -46.72 -13.95 0.13
N PRO A 376 -46.45 -15.07 -0.55
CA PRO A 376 -47.31 -16.24 -0.47
C PRO A 376 -47.18 -16.91 0.90
N THR A 377 -48.33 -17.10 1.54
CA THR A 377 -48.53 -18.04 2.64
C THR A 377 -48.42 -19.48 2.15
N ARG A 378 -47.40 -20.23 2.59
CA ARG A 378 -47.43 -21.59 3.13
C ARG A 378 -46.07 -22.11 3.46
#